data_196717bcd1f8ff62da496c1c3c3a3fe7
#
_entry.id   196717bcd1f8ff62da496c1c3c3a3fe7
#
_cell.length_a   1.000
_cell.length_b   1.000
_cell.length_c   1.000
_cell.angle_alpha   90.00
_cell.angle_beta   90.00
_cell.angle_gamma   90.00
#
_symmetry.space_group_name_H-M   'P 1'
#
loop_
_entity.id
_entity.type
_entity.pdbx_description
1 polymer ?
#
loop_
_entity_poly.entity_id
_entity_poly.type
_entity_poly.pdbx_seq_one_letter_code
_entity_poly.pdbx_strand_id
1 'polypeptide(L)'
;MPVTIPVASLIAFTGLSLNDHNNPYYLQPAELNWQDGVPCASDFGDVYFSRDDGSAESRYVFLDGNQLAERWRALDANKPGRFTICETGFGTGLNFLLAWQLWQQCAPDSWTLHYISCEKHPLNSGDLAKAHQHWPSLASLAAILQHNYPPLIPGHHRRSLGERGPHIDLLFGDIADTLPALIDSIGSHPD
;
A
#
# COMPACT_ATOMS: atom_id res chain seq x y z
N MET A 1 -1.44 -11.20 49.43
CA MET A 1 -0.75 -12.26 48.68
C MET A 1 -0.34 -11.67 47.34
N PRO A 2 0.94 -11.65 46.94
CA PRO A 2 1.35 -11.10 45.68
C PRO A 2 0.96 -12.08 44.55
N VAL A 3 0.27 -11.58 43.54
CA VAL A 3 -0.05 -12.33 42.32
C VAL A 3 1.23 -12.39 41.48
N THR A 4 1.80 -13.56 41.36
CA THR A 4 2.95 -13.83 40.49
C THR A 4 2.41 -13.99 39.05
N ILE A 5 2.72 -13.01 38.19
CA ILE A 5 2.44 -13.11 36.76
C ILE A 5 3.51 -14.06 36.17
N PRO A 6 3.14 -15.14 35.46
CA PRO A 6 4.13 -16.00 34.84
C PRO A 6 4.85 -15.23 33.73
N VAL A 7 6.17 -15.26 33.78
CA VAL A 7 7.04 -14.74 32.72
C VAL A 7 6.72 -15.53 31.45
N ALA A 8 6.23 -14.82 30.42
CA ALA A 8 6.00 -15.41 29.12
C ALA A 8 7.27 -16.13 28.63
N SER A 9 7.14 -17.37 28.25
CA SER A 9 8.23 -18.16 27.68
C SER A 9 8.78 -17.45 26.45
N LEU A 10 10.01 -16.98 26.55
CA LEU A 10 10.76 -16.48 25.41
C LEU A 10 11.04 -17.70 24.50
N ILE A 11 10.26 -17.84 23.40
CA ILE A 11 10.57 -18.84 22.39
C ILE A 11 11.82 -18.35 21.66
N ALA A 12 12.96 -18.93 21.99
CA ALA A 12 14.19 -18.69 21.27
C ALA A 12 14.08 -19.38 19.89
N PHE A 13 13.88 -18.62 18.84
CA PHE A 13 14.04 -19.09 17.46
C PHE A 13 15.53 -19.30 17.21
N THR A 14 16.05 -20.49 17.50
CA THR A 14 17.40 -20.89 17.11
C THR A 14 17.31 -21.61 15.77
N GLY A 15 17.86 -21.00 14.71
CA GLY A 15 18.10 -21.70 13.46
C GLY A 15 17.55 -21.11 12.18
N LEU A 16 16.76 -20.02 12.23
CA LEU A 16 16.36 -19.30 11.02
C LEU A 16 17.36 -18.17 10.75
N SER A 17 18.10 -18.27 9.65
CA SER A 17 18.85 -17.12 9.14
C SER A 17 17.86 -16.05 8.70
N LEU A 18 18.06 -14.81 9.13
CA LEU A 18 17.22 -13.68 8.73
C LEU A 18 17.25 -13.43 7.22
N ASN A 19 18.23 -14.00 6.51
CA ASN A 19 18.42 -13.87 5.06
C ASN A 19 18.06 -15.17 4.30
N ASP A 20 17.32 -16.09 4.91
CA ASP A 20 16.87 -17.29 4.21
C ASP A 20 15.59 -16.99 3.42
N HIS A 21 15.65 -17.10 2.09
CA HIS A 21 14.51 -16.92 1.20
C HIS A 21 13.34 -17.90 1.48
N ASN A 22 13.57 -18.97 2.23
CA ASN A 22 12.53 -19.89 2.72
C ASN A 22 11.95 -19.44 4.08
N ASN A 23 12.43 -18.34 4.66
CA ASN A 23 11.91 -17.81 5.91
C ASN A 23 10.58 -17.06 5.62
N PRO A 24 9.43 -17.48 6.15
CA PRO A 24 8.15 -16.79 5.93
C PRO A 24 8.11 -15.37 6.53
N TYR A 25 9.10 -15.04 7.36
CA TYR A 25 9.28 -13.69 7.94
C TYR A 25 10.32 -12.87 7.19
N TYR A 26 10.87 -13.39 6.09
CA TYR A 26 11.81 -12.65 5.27
C TYR A 26 11.05 -11.80 4.24
N LEU A 27 11.27 -10.49 4.31
CA LEU A 27 10.80 -9.55 3.31
C LEU A 27 12.04 -8.98 2.61
N GLN A 28 12.11 -9.16 1.31
CA GLN A 28 13.17 -8.56 0.49
C GLN A 28 12.68 -7.20 -0.03
N PRO A 29 13.19 -6.08 0.50
CA PRO A 29 12.91 -4.76 -0.06
C PRO A 29 13.39 -4.67 -1.51
N ALA A 30 12.74 -3.83 -2.30
CA ALA A 30 13.24 -3.55 -3.64
C ALA A 30 14.59 -2.84 -3.57
N GLU A 31 15.54 -3.33 -4.36
CA GLU A 31 16.81 -2.65 -4.60
C GLU A 31 16.65 -1.77 -5.85
N LEU A 32 16.76 -0.45 -5.66
CA LEU A 32 16.59 0.52 -6.73
C LEU A 32 17.94 1.02 -7.25
N ASN A 33 18.08 0.98 -8.56
CA ASN A 33 19.08 1.75 -9.27
C ASN A 33 18.42 3.01 -9.85
N TRP A 34 18.95 4.18 -9.51
CA TRP A 34 18.41 5.46 -9.94
C TRP A 34 19.16 5.93 -11.20
N GLN A 35 18.47 5.94 -12.34
CA GLN A 35 19.01 6.45 -13.61
C GLN A 35 18.28 7.72 -14.02
N ASP A 36 18.99 8.84 -14.09
CA ASP A 36 18.41 10.17 -14.38
C ASP A 36 17.21 10.55 -13.48
N GLY A 37 17.25 10.13 -12.21
CA GLY A 37 16.20 10.37 -11.24
C GLY A 37 15.02 9.38 -11.29
N VAL A 38 14.97 8.46 -12.23
CA VAL A 38 13.92 7.42 -12.35
C VAL A 38 14.38 6.13 -11.66
N PRO A 39 13.55 5.55 -10.78
CA PRO A 39 13.88 4.29 -10.12
C PRO A 39 13.67 3.12 -11.07
N CYS A 40 14.70 2.30 -11.22
CA CYS A 40 14.69 1.05 -11.94
C CYS A 40 14.91 -0.09 -10.95
N ALA A 41 14.10 -1.14 -10.99
CA ALA A 41 14.34 -2.34 -10.22
C ALA A 41 15.58 -3.04 -10.74
N SER A 42 16.60 -3.24 -9.89
CA SER A 42 17.84 -3.87 -10.28
C SER A 42 17.64 -5.33 -10.73
N ASP A 43 16.71 -6.04 -10.06
CA ASP A 43 16.49 -7.47 -10.26
C ASP A 43 15.58 -7.80 -11.45
N PHE A 44 14.74 -6.87 -11.89
CA PHE A 44 13.72 -7.11 -12.91
C PHE A 44 13.93 -6.29 -14.18
N GLY A 45 14.84 -5.31 -14.18
CA GLY A 45 15.08 -4.41 -15.30
C GLY A 45 13.86 -3.53 -15.65
N ASP A 46 12.87 -3.52 -14.78
CA ASP A 46 11.62 -2.76 -14.96
C ASP A 46 11.73 -1.39 -14.30
N VAL A 47 11.12 -0.39 -14.96
CA VAL A 47 11.00 0.97 -14.41
C VAL A 47 9.70 1.09 -13.63
N TYR A 48 9.76 1.68 -12.43
CA TYR A 48 8.57 1.87 -11.59
C TYR A 48 7.55 2.85 -12.18
N PHE A 49 8.00 3.74 -13.07
CA PHE A 49 7.14 4.64 -13.85
C PHE A 49 7.87 5.15 -15.07
N SER A 50 7.11 5.54 -16.11
CA SER A 50 7.62 6.09 -17.36
C SER A 50 8.41 7.39 -17.12
N ARG A 51 9.54 7.56 -17.83
CA ARG A 51 10.42 8.73 -17.71
C ARG A 51 9.72 10.05 -18.10
N ASP A 52 8.82 9.99 -19.07
CA ASP A 52 8.25 11.19 -19.67
C ASP A 52 7.01 11.70 -18.93
N ASP A 53 6.09 10.84 -18.51
CA ASP A 53 4.95 11.21 -17.65
C ASP A 53 4.26 9.98 -17.04
N GLY A 54 4.91 9.34 -16.06
CA GLY A 54 4.32 8.19 -15.36
C GLY A 54 2.97 8.49 -14.69
N SER A 55 2.72 9.77 -14.36
CA SER A 55 1.44 10.16 -13.77
C SER A 55 0.30 10.22 -14.80
N ALA A 56 0.58 10.65 -16.03
CA ALA A 56 -0.40 10.66 -17.11
C ALA A 56 -0.75 9.23 -17.55
N GLU A 57 0.24 8.36 -17.67
CA GLU A 57 0.03 6.95 -17.98
C GLU A 57 -0.81 6.26 -16.89
N SER A 58 -0.46 6.43 -15.62
CA SER A 58 -1.24 5.88 -14.50
C SER A 58 -2.67 6.44 -14.47
N ARG A 59 -2.89 7.72 -14.76
CA ARG A 59 -4.23 8.29 -14.87
C ARG A 59 -5.03 7.59 -15.97
N TYR A 60 -4.47 7.50 -17.15
CA TYR A 60 -5.15 6.89 -18.29
C TYR A 60 -5.46 5.41 -18.06
N VAL A 61 -4.48 4.62 -17.65
CA VAL A 61 -4.66 3.17 -17.50
C VAL A 61 -5.46 2.82 -16.25
N PHE A 62 -5.10 3.42 -15.10
CA PHE A 62 -5.67 3.01 -13.82
C PHE A 62 -6.97 3.76 -13.48
N LEU A 63 -7.03 5.08 -13.64
CA LEU A 63 -8.22 5.84 -13.29
C LEU A 63 -9.27 5.83 -14.39
N ASP A 64 -8.91 6.21 -15.61
CA ASP A 64 -9.84 6.34 -16.73
C ASP A 64 -10.26 4.97 -17.26
N GLY A 65 -9.31 4.04 -17.38
CA GLY A 65 -9.57 2.65 -17.80
C GLY A 65 -10.57 1.93 -16.89
N ASN A 66 -10.62 2.27 -15.60
CA ASN A 66 -11.58 1.77 -14.64
C ASN A 66 -12.80 2.69 -14.44
N GLN A 67 -12.89 3.80 -15.15
CA GLN A 67 -13.97 4.79 -15.06
C GLN A 67 -14.23 5.27 -13.62
N LEU A 68 -13.17 5.47 -12.84
CA LEU A 68 -13.31 5.71 -11.40
C LEU A 68 -14.04 7.02 -11.11
N ALA A 69 -13.80 8.07 -11.88
CA ALA A 69 -14.47 9.36 -11.71
C ALA A 69 -15.98 9.26 -11.85
N GLU A 70 -16.45 8.57 -12.90
CA GLU A 70 -17.87 8.36 -13.20
C GLU A 70 -18.52 7.50 -12.12
N ARG A 71 -17.87 6.40 -11.74
CA ARG A 71 -18.35 5.49 -10.71
C ARG A 71 -18.50 6.18 -9.36
N TRP A 72 -17.57 7.05 -8.99
CA TRP A 72 -17.59 7.76 -7.71
C TRP A 72 -18.61 8.89 -7.68
N ARG A 73 -18.80 9.62 -8.78
CA ARG A 73 -19.89 10.62 -8.91
C ARG A 73 -21.29 10.00 -8.86
N ALA A 74 -21.41 8.73 -9.24
CA ALA A 74 -22.67 8.00 -9.20
C ALA A 74 -23.03 7.41 -7.83
N LEU A 75 -22.16 7.53 -6.82
CA LEU A 75 -22.43 7.06 -5.46
C LEU A 75 -23.56 7.87 -4.81
N ASP A 76 -24.46 7.20 -4.09
CA ASP A 76 -25.57 7.85 -3.39
C ASP A 76 -25.06 8.65 -2.16
N ALA A 77 -25.04 9.96 -2.27
CA ALA A 77 -24.59 10.85 -1.22
C ALA A 77 -25.44 10.79 0.08
N ASN A 78 -26.65 10.25 0.00
CA ASN A 78 -27.55 10.11 1.15
C ASN A 78 -27.31 8.84 1.96
N LYS A 79 -26.43 7.96 1.49
CA LYS A 79 -26.11 6.70 2.16
C LYS A 79 -24.62 6.63 2.45
N PRO A 80 -24.23 6.29 3.69
CA PRO A 80 -22.84 5.99 3.96
C PRO A 80 -22.43 4.69 3.25
N GLY A 81 -21.20 4.63 2.80
CA GLY A 81 -20.70 3.44 2.12
C GLY A 81 -19.16 3.40 2.05
N ARG A 82 -18.68 2.29 1.53
CA ARG A 82 -17.26 2.07 1.28
C ARG A 82 -17.06 1.64 -0.16
N PHE A 83 -16.12 2.28 -0.83
CA PHE A 83 -15.65 1.84 -2.14
C PHE A 83 -14.28 1.21 -1.98
N THR A 84 -14.12 -0.02 -2.43
CA THR A 84 -12.86 -0.76 -2.29
C THR A 84 -12.17 -0.90 -3.63
N ILE A 85 -10.90 -0.56 -3.67
CA ILE A 85 -9.96 -0.86 -4.76
C ILE A 85 -9.02 -1.95 -4.27
N CYS A 86 -8.74 -2.93 -5.12
CA CYS A 86 -7.70 -3.91 -4.90
C CYS A 86 -6.69 -3.85 -6.05
N GLU A 87 -5.42 -3.71 -5.71
CA GLU A 87 -4.30 -3.58 -6.63
C GLU A 87 -3.24 -4.66 -6.34
N THR A 88 -2.49 -5.05 -7.37
CA THR A 88 -1.30 -5.88 -7.26
C THR A 88 -0.06 -5.06 -7.61
N GLY A 89 0.90 -4.99 -6.68
CA GLY A 89 2.10 -4.16 -6.83
C GLY A 89 1.87 -2.70 -6.43
N PHE A 90 2.13 -2.37 -5.15
CA PHE A 90 2.01 -1.00 -4.64
C PHE A 90 3.09 -0.08 -5.23
N GLY A 91 4.30 -0.61 -5.39
CA GLY A 91 5.44 0.13 -5.91
C GLY A 91 5.69 1.44 -5.17
N THR A 92 5.63 2.55 -5.90
CA THR A 92 5.77 3.90 -5.34
C THR A 92 4.46 4.44 -4.73
N GLY A 93 3.35 3.73 -4.87
CA GLY A 93 2.03 4.19 -4.45
C GLY A 93 1.43 5.27 -5.35
N LEU A 94 1.93 5.46 -6.57
CA LEU A 94 1.44 6.49 -7.49
C LEU A 94 -0.05 6.30 -7.81
N ASN A 95 -0.48 5.09 -8.15
CA ASN A 95 -1.89 4.79 -8.43
C ASN A 95 -2.78 5.14 -7.24
N PHE A 96 -2.33 4.77 -6.02
CA PHE A 96 -3.04 5.12 -4.79
C PHE A 96 -3.16 6.64 -4.58
N LEU A 97 -2.06 7.39 -4.74
CA LEU A 97 -2.05 8.85 -4.58
C LEU A 97 -2.96 9.54 -5.59
N LEU A 98 -2.95 9.09 -6.84
CA LEU A 98 -3.82 9.59 -7.90
C LEU A 98 -5.29 9.25 -7.65
N ALA A 99 -5.58 8.01 -7.21
CA ALA A 99 -6.92 7.61 -6.82
C ALA A 99 -7.43 8.43 -5.64
N TRP A 100 -6.60 8.67 -4.62
CA TRP A 100 -6.96 9.50 -3.47
C TRP A 100 -7.24 10.95 -3.87
N GLN A 101 -6.38 11.54 -4.72
CA GLN A 101 -6.60 12.89 -5.24
C GLN A 101 -7.94 12.99 -6.00
N LEU A 102 -8.23 12.03 -6.87
CA LEU A 102 -9.47 11.99 -7.64
C LEU A 102 -10.69 11.73 -6.74
N TRP A 103 -10.55 10.86 -5.72
CA TRP A 103 -11.59 10.59 -4.73
C TRP A 103 -12.05 11.88 -4.03
N GLN A 104 -11.11 12.70 -3.59
CA GLN A 104 -11.42 13.99 -2.96
C GLN A 104 -12.20 14.96 -3.87
N GLN A 105 -12.11 14.78 -5.18
CA GLN A 105 -12.78 15.63 -6.17
C GLN A 105 -14.16 15.11 -6.60
N CYS A 106 -14.36 13.81 -6.52
CA CYS A 106 -15.50 13.16 -7.18
C CYS A 106 -16.45 12.43 -6.22
N ALA A 107 -15.96 11.92 -5.10
CA ALA A 107 -16.76 11.08 -4.21
C ALA A 107 -17.55 11.90 -3.18
N PRO A 108 -18.75 11.46 -2.78
CA PRO A 108 -19.50 12.09 -1.70
C PRO A 108 -18.81 11.89 -0.34
N ASP A 109 -18.91 12.86 0.55
CA ASP A 109 -18.33 12.85 1.90
C ASP A 109 -18.85 11.70 2.79
N SER A 110 -20.03 11.13 2.46
CA SER A 110 -20.63 10.00 3.18
C SER A 110 -19.95 8.65 2.86
N TRP A 111 -19.07 8.62 1.85
CA TRP A 111 -18.38 7.41 1.42
C TRP A 111 -16.91 7.42 1.83
N THR A 112 -16.36 6.24 2.08
CA THR A 112 -14.95 6.05 2.43
C THR A 112 -14.26 5.23 1.35
N LEU A 113 -13.07 5.70 0.92
CA LEU A 113 -12.20 4.91 0.05
C LEU A 113 -11.41 3.91 0.90
N HIS A 114 -11.46 2.65 0.50
CA HIS A 114 -10.63 1.59 1.05
C HIS A 114 -9.73 1.05 -0.06
N TYR A 115 -8.43 1.12 0.13
CA TYR A 115 -7.44 0.69 -0.85
C TYR A 115 -6.65 -0.48 -0.29
N ILE A 116 -6.62 -1.59 -1.02
CA ILE A 116 -5.88 -2.81 -0.67
C ILE A 116 -4.82 -3.00 -1.74
N SER A 117 -3.57 -3.13 -1.35
CA SER A 117 -2.48 -3.40 -2.29
C SER A 117 -1.51 -4.45 -1.75
N CYS A 118 -1.22 -5.47 -2.56
CA CYS A 118 -0.19 -6.45 -2.27
C CYS A 118 1.15 -5.95 -2.84
N GLU A 119 2.23 -6.06 -2.06
CA GLU A 119 3.57 -5.67 -2.51
C GLU A 119 4.61 -6.67 -2.01
N LYS A 120 5.28 -7.30 -2.97
CA LYS A 120 6.27 -8.34 -2.67
C LYS A 120 7.62 -7.76 -2.26
N HIS A 121 8.00 -6.65 -2.88
CA HIS A 121 9.29 -5.99 -2.71
C HIS A 121 9.09 -4.51 -2.36
N PRO A 122 8.58 -4.19 -1.15
CA PRO A 122 8.25 -2.81 -0.81
C PRO A 122 9.49 -1.93 -0.78
N LEU A 123 9.31 -0.69 -1.20
CA LEU A 123 10.35 0.33 -1.15
C LEU A 123 10.66 0.70 0.30
N ASN A 124 11.91 1.02 0.59
CA ASN A 124 12.23 1.70 1.83
C ASN A 124 11.70 3.14 1.82
N SER A 125 11.56 3.73 3.00
CA SER A 125 10.98 5.08 3.15
C SER A 125 11.77 6.18 2.43
N GLY A 126 13.08 6.02 2.31
CA GLY A 126 13.95 6.98 1.61
C GLY A 126 13.71 6.97 0.11
N ASP A 127 13.66 5.78 -0.49
CA ASP A 127 13.37 5.62 -1.91
C ASP A 127 11.94 6.02 -2.26
N LEU A 128 10.98 5.70 -1.40
CA LEU A 128 9.60 6.15 -1.54
C LEU A 128 9.52 7.69 -1.56
N ALA A 129 10.16 8.35 -0.61
CA ALA A 129 10.18 9.81 -0.52
C ALA A 129 10.86 10.45 -1.73
N LYS A 130 11.94 9.83 -2.23
CA LYS A 130 12.64 10.30 -3.43
C LYS A 130 11.78 10.16 -4.68
N ALA A 131 11.06 9.03 -4.85
CA ALA A 131 10.14 8.83 -5.96
C ALA A 131 9.03 9.88 -5.98
N HIS A 132 8.46 10.21 -4.83
CA HIS A 132 7.38 11.20 -4.71
C HIS A 132 7.78 12.63 -5.12
N GLN A 133 9.08 12.96 -5.17
CA GLN A 133 9.54 14.28 -5.64
C GLN A 133 9.22 14.53 -7.11
N HIS A 134 8.99 13.47 -7.90
CA HIS A 134 8.60 13.59 -9.31
C HIS A 134 7.17 14.10 -9.50
N TRP A 135 6.32 14.09 -8.46
CA TRP A 135 4.91 14.49 -8.55
C TRP A 135 4.57 15.63 -7.58
N PRO A 136 5.01 16.87 -7.85
CA PRO A 136 4.76 18.01 -6.96
C PRO A 136 3.27 18.27 -6.69
N SER A 137 2.40 17.97 -7.66
CA SER A 137 0.94 18.09 -7.51
C SER A 137 0.33 17.11 -6.51
N LEU A 138 1.05 16.07 -6.10
CA LEU A 138 0.66 15.07 -5.10
C LEU A 138 1.39 15.25 -3.77
N ALA A 139 2.26 16.28 -3.63
CA ALA A 139 3.19 16.39 -2.51
C ALA A 139 2.51 16.35 -1.13
N SER A 140 1.34 16.98 -0.96
CA SER A 140 0.61 16.96 0.31
C SER A 140 0.10 15.57 0.68
N LEU A 141 -0.45 14.82 -0.28
CA LEU A 141 -0.93 13.45 -0.07
C LEU A 141 0.24 12.49 0.13
N ALA A 142 1.31 12.68 -0.65
CA ALA A 142 2.54 11.91 -0.52
C ALA A 142 3.17 12.06 0.87
N ALA A 143 3.18 13.27 1.44
CA ALA A 143 3.68 13.49 2.80
C ALA A 143 2.89 12.71 3.85
N ILE A 144 1.55 12.67 3.71
CA ILE A 144 0.69 11.88 4.62
C ILE A 144 0.98 10.39 4.45
N LEU A 145 1.10 9.89 3.22
CA LEU A 145 1.44 8.49 2.96
C LEU A 145 2.80 8.13 3.56
N GLN A 146 3.85 8.94 3.32
CA GLN A 146 5.20 8.72 3.86
C GLN A 146 5.21 8.65 5.39
N HIS A 147 4.47 9.55 6.05
CA HIS A 147 4.36 9.55 7.52
C HIS A 147 3.70 8.28 8.07
N ASN A 148 2.78 7.69 7.31
CA ASN A 148 2.01 6.50 7.71
C ASN A 148 2.52 5.21 7.05
N TYR A 149 3.58 5.28 6.24
CA TYR A 149 4.12 4.11 5.57
C TYR A 149 4.63 3.10 6.60
N PRO A 150 4.23 1.82 6.51
CA PRO A 150 4.57 0.85 7.53
C PRO A 150 6.05 0.48 7.50
N PRO A 151 6.58 -0.07 8.59
CA PRO A 151 7.91 -0.67 8.59
C PRO A 151 7.94 -1.87 7.63
N LEU A 152 9.11 -2.20 7.09
CA LEU A 152 9.32 -3.29 6.14
C LEU A 152 9.30 -4.64 6.86
N ILE A 153 8.13 -5.04 7.30
CA ILE A 153 7.86 -6.31 7.98
C ILE A 153 6.79 -7.04 7.16
N PRO A 154 6.95 -8.35 6.88
CA PRO A 154 5.93 -9.12 6.17
C PRO A 154 4.58 -9.08 6.88
N GLY A 155 3.51 -9.13 6.11
CA GLY A 155 2.16 -9.24 6.62
C GLY A 155 1.23 -8.07 6.29
N HIS A 156 0.14 -7.97 7.03
CA HIS A 156 -0.93 -7.02 6.79
C HIS A 156 -0.75 -5.75 7.63
N HIS A 157 -0.72 -4.61 6.95
CA HIS A 157 -0.54 -3.29 7.54
C HIS A 157 -1.72 -2.39 7.20
N ARG A 158 -2.66 -2.21 8.13
CA ARG A 158 -3.77 -1.26 7.97
C ARG A 158 -3.41 0.12 8.52
N ARG A 159 -3.74 1.16 7.74
CA ARG A 159 -3.58 2.56 8.13
C ARG A 159 -4.83 3.36 7.74
N SER A 160 -5.16 4.35 8.59
CA SER A 160 -6.17 5.37 8.29
C SER A 160 -5.45 6.70 8.06
N LEU A 161 -5.63 7.30 6.90
CA LEU A 161 -4.84 8.46 6.48
C LEU A 161 -5.59 9.77 6.75
N GLY A 162 -5.69 10.13 8.04
CA GLY A 162 -6.42 11.30 8.52
C GLY A 162 -7.90 10.99 8.83
N GLU A 163 -8.62 11.98 9.37
CA GLU A 163 -10.00 11.80 9.83
C GLU A 163 -11.00 11.48 8.70
N ARG A 164 -10.76 12.03 7.50
CA ARG A 164 -11.58 11.83 6.29
C ARG A 164 -10.78 11.23 5.14
N GLY A 165 -9.60 10.73 5.43
CA GLY A 165 -8.73 10.09 4.45
C GLY A 165 -9.14 8.65 4.19
N PRO A 166 -8.55 8.03 3.16
CA PRO A 166 -8.78 6.64 2.86
C PRO A 166 -8.22 5.73 3.95
N HIS A 167 -8.78 4.53 4.02
CA HIS A 167 -8.10 3.41 4.66
C HIS A 167 -7.24 2.71 3.62
N ILE A 168 -6.03 2.35 3.99
CA ILE A 168 -5.14 1.56 3.15
C ILE A 168 -4.70 0.30 3.90
N ASP A 169 -4.79 -0.83 3.21
CA ASP A 169 -4.24 -2.12 3.61
C ASP A 169 -3.06 -2.45 2.68
N LEU A 170 -1.85 -2.40 3.22
CA LEU A 170 -0.65 -2.86 2.52
C LEU A 170 -0.31 -4.28 2.98
N LEU A 171 -0.27 -5.20 2.05
CA LEU A 171 0.04 -6.60 2.26
C LEU A 171 1.47 -6.84 1.76
N PHE A 172 2.43 -6.81 2.68
CA PHE A 172 3.84 -7.03 2.34
C PHE A 172 4.17 -8.51 2.30
N GLY A 173 4.56 -8.99 1.13
CA GLY A 173 4.89 -10.37 0.81
C GLY A 173 4.27 -10.84 -0.50
N ASP A 174 4.44 -12.12 -0.81
CA ASP A 174 3.86 -12.70 -2.02
C ASP A 174 2.32 -12.67 -1.94
N ILE A 175 1.67 -12.31 -3.03
CA ILE A 175 0.20 -12.21 -3.10
C ILE A 175 -0.46 -13.56 -2.84
N ALA A 176 0.18 -14.68 -3.23
CA ALA A 176 -0.34 -16.02 -3.02
C ALA A 176 -0.46 -16.38 -1.53
N ASP A 177 0.35 -15.75 -0.68
CA ASP A 177 0.34 -15.96 0.77
C ASP A 177 -0.48 -14.89 1.49
N THR A 178 -0.33 -13.63 1.10
CA THR A 178 -0.87 -12.49 1.84
C THR A 178 -2.36 -12.26 1.59
N LEU A 179 -2.85 -12.48 0.37
CA LEU A 179 -4.25 -12.25 0.03
C LEU A 179 -5.19 -13.29 0.65
N PRO A 180 -4.88 -14.62 0.62
CA PRO A 180 -5.67 -15.61 1.34
C PRO A 180 -5.72 -15.33 2.85
N ALA A 181 -4.59 -14.96 3.47
CA ALA A 181 -4.53 -14.63 4.89
C ALA A 181 -5.45 -13.44 5.26
N LEU A 182 -5.54 -12.41 4.38
CA LEU A 182 -6.48 -11.31 4.56
C LEU A 182 -7.93 -11.80 4.48
N ILE A 183 -8.28 -12.62 3.48
CA ILE A 183 -9.63 -13.15 3.28
C ILE A 183 -10.06 -13.99 4.49
N ASP A 184 -9.21 -14.87 4.98
CA ASP A 184 -9.46 -15.69 6.16
C ASP A 184 -9.68 -14.83 7.42
N SER A 185 -8.93 -13.73 7.57
CA SER A 185 -9.07 -12.81 8.70
C SER A 185 -10.42 -12.07 8.69
N ILE A 186 -10.97 -11.79 7.52
CA ILE A 186 -12.29 -11.13 7.35
C ILE A 186 -13.42 -12.15 7.56
N GLY A 187 -13.25 -13.39 7.07
CA GLY A 187 -14.25 -14.45 7.16
C GLY A 187 -14.37 -15.10 8.55
N SER A 188 -13.39 -14.89 9.42
CA SER A 188 -13.36 -15.47 10.78
C SER A 188 -14.01 -14.59 11.86
N HIS A 189 -14.58 -13.43 11.51
CA HIS A 189 -15.43 -12.67 12.43
C HIS A 189 -16.88 -13.19 12.32
N PRO A 190 -17.38 -13.95 13.31
CA PRO A 190 -18.82 -14.22 13.40
C PRO A 190 -19.55 -12.90 13.69
N ASP A 191 -20.68 -12.71 13.00
CA ASP A 191 -21.63 -11.63 13.21
C ASP A 191 -22.12 -11.53 14.66
#